data_1b17174d1b8ea08e48fe2dff0fa9da37
#
_entry.id   1b17174d1b8ea08e48fe2dff0fa9da37
#
_cell.length_a   1.000
_cell.length_b   1.000
_cell.length_c   1.000
_cell.angle_alpha   90.00
_cell.angle_beta   90.00
_cell.angle_gamma   90.00
#
_symmetry.space_group_name_H-M   'P 1'
#
loop_
_entity.id
_entity.type
_entity.pdbx_description
1 polymer ?
#
loop_
_entity_poly.entity_id
_entity_poly.type
_entity_poly.pdbx_seq_one_letter_code
_entity_poly.pdbx_strand_id
1 'polypeptide(L)'
;KSYLDYGIFQPIQIASTVALNGPQDCVKDVVQRYQNRRNVLVNGLNRIGWPVALPRATMFVWARIPDPFRHMGSLEFSKLLLREAKVAVSPGIGFGEGGDEFVRFALVENEHRTRQALRGIRKVLNLDDQEP
;
A
#
# COMPACT_ATOMS: atom_id res chain seq x y z
N LYS A 1 -32.40 1.72 -2.57
CA LYS A 1 -31.90 2.31 -1.33
C LYS A 1 -33.03 2.96 -0.50
N SER A 2 -33.83 3.84 -1.10
CA SER A 2 -34.94 4.52 -0.42
C SER A 2 -35.99 3.59 0.18
N TYR A 3 -36.21 2.41 -0.41
CA TYR A 3 -37.12 1.39 0.13
C TYR A 3 -36.52 0.51 1.24
N LEU A 4 -35.19 0.51 1.38
CA LEU A 4 -34.51 -0.29 2.40
C LEU A 4 -34.40 0.45 3.74
N ASP A 5 -34.17 1.74 3.72
CA ASP A 5 -33.86 2.53 4.91
C ASP A 5 -34.52 3.92 4.92
N TYR A 6 -35.51 4.15 4.04
CA TYR A 6 -36.28 5.42 3.91
C TYR A 6 -35.38 6.66 3.70
N GLY A 7 -34.16 6.46 3.29
CA GLY A 7 -33.15 7.50 3.06
C GLY A 7 -32.05 7.50 4.11
N ILE A 8 -31.03 8.32 3.84
CA ILE A 8 -29.88 8.46 4.73
C ILE A 8 -30.20 9.54 5.80
N PHE A 9 -29.72 9.31 7.02
CA PHE A 9 -29.86 10.23 8.14
C PHE A 9 -29.45 11.66 7.74
N GLN A 10 -30.36 12.61 7.90
CA GLN A 10 -30.21 13.96 7.37
C GLN A 10 -28.93 14.69 7.81
N PRO A 11 -28.48 14.62 9.07
CA PRO A 11 -27.22 15.27 9.47
C PRO A 11 -26.01 14.80 8.69
N ILE A 12 -25.95 13.52 8.25
CA ILE A 12 -24.87 13.02 7.40
C ILE A 12 -24.94 13.65 6.01
N GLN A 13 -26.13 13.85 5.45
CA GLN A 13 -26.31 14.52 4.16
C GLN A 13 -25.86 15.98 4.22
N ILE A 14 -26.20 16.68 5.30
CA ILE A 14 -25.78 18.07 5.54
C ILE A 14 -24.26 18.13 5.69
N ALA A 15 -23.67 17.25 6.51
CA ALA A 15 -22.22 17.17 6.69
C ALA A 15 -21.49 16.90 5.37
N SER A 16 -22.01 16.00 4.54
CA SER A 16 -21.46 15.71 3.20
C SER A 16 -21.53 16.94 2.28
N THR A 17 -22.65 17.67 2.31
CA THR A 17 -22.81 18.90 1.55
C THR A 17 -21.78 19.96 1.97
N VAL A 18 -21.59 20.14 3.28
CA VAL A 18 -20.58 21.06 3.83
C VAL A 18 -19.18 20.64 3.44
N ALA A 19 -18.87 19.33 3.53
CA ALA A 19 -17.55 18.80 3.17
C ALA A 19 -17.23 18.98 1.68
N LEU A 20 -18.21 18.83 0.78
CA LEU A 20 -18.02 18.98 -0.66
C LEU A 20 -17.93 20.43 -1.12
N ASN A 21 -18.67 21.35 -0.48
CA ASN A 21 -18.73 22.76 -0.89
C ASN A 21 -17.84 23.69 -0.04
N GLY A 22 -17.30 23.19 1.06
CA GLY A 22 -16.43 23.95 1.96
C GLY A 22 -14.97 24.03 1.46
N PRO A 23 -14.07 24.65 2.25
CA PRO A 23 -12.65 24.76 1.91
C PRO A 23 -12.01 23.40 1.69
N GLN A 24 -11.19 23.26 0.62
CA GLN A 24 -10.55 22.01 0.22
C GLN A 24 -9.04 21.94 0.57
N ASP A 25 -8.54 22.85 1.40
CA ASP A 25 -7.10 22.89 1.73
C ASP A 25 -6.64 21.65 2.47
N CYS A 26 -7.50 21.08 3.33
CA CYS A 26 -7.22 19.81 3.99
C CYS A 26 -6.98 18.65 3.00
N VAL A 27 -7.62 18.67 1.84
CA VAL A 27 -7.42 17.65 0.79
C VAL A 27 -6.01 17.76 0.22
N LYS A 28 -5.52 18.97 -0.03
CA LYS A 28 -4.15 19.21 -0.53
C LYS A 28 -3.10 18.67 0.45
N ASP A 29 -3.28 18.94 1.73
CA ASP A 29 -2.38 18.46 2.80
C ASP A 29 -2.37 16.93 2.88
N VAL A 30 -3.54 16.29 2.79
CA VAL A 30 -3.65 14.83 2.79
C VAL A 30 -2.98 14.23 1.56
N VAL A 31 -3.24 14.79 0.37
CA VAL A 31 -2.61 14.34 -0.89
C VAL A 31 -1.09 14.44 -0.81
N GLN A 32 -0.56 15.58 -0.34
CA GLN A 32 0.89 15.76 -0.20
C GLN A 32 1.50 14.74 0.76
N ARG A 33 0.83 14.45 1.87
CA ARG A 33 1.28 13.45 2.85
C ARG A 33 1.36 12.05 2.22
N TYR A 34 0.34 11.63 1.48
CA TYR A 34 0.35 10.34 0.80
C TYR A 34 1.38 10.27 -0.34
N GLN A 35 1.59 11.36 -1.07
CA GLN A 35 2.65 11.44 -2.09
C GLN A 35 4.03 11.23 -1.46
N ASN A 36 4.32 11.88 -0.33
CA ASN A 36 5.59 11.74 0.36
C ASN A 36 5.81 10.29 0.82
N ARG A 37 4.82 9.68 1.47
CA ARG A 37 4.86 8.27 1.90
C ARG A 37 5.06 7.31 0.73
N ARG A 38 4.31 7.52 -0.36
CA ARG A 38 4.45 6.76 -1.61
C ARG A 38 5.88 6.83 -2.14
N ASN A 39 6.42 8.02 -2.26
CA ASN A 39 7.75 8.24 -2.79
C ASN A 39 8.83 7.57 -1.92
N VAL A 40 8.71 7.65 -0.60
CA VAL A 40 9.63 6.97 0.32
C VAL A 40 9.57 5.45 0.14
N LEU A 41 8.37 4.87 0.08
CA LEU A 41 8.22 3.42 -0.08
C LEU A 41 8.73 2.95 -1.45
N VAL A 42 8.22 3.52 -2.54
CA VAL A 42 8.54 3.06 -3.90
C VAL A 42 10.03 3.25 -4.21
N ASN A 43 10.60 4.43 -3.90
CA ASN A 43 12.02 4.67 -4.10
C ASN A 43 12.89 3.74 -3.23
N GLY A 44 12.42 3.43 -2.02
CA GLY A 44 13.11 2.50 -1.13
C GLY A 44 13.10 1.07 -1.66
N LEU A 45 11.96 0.57 -2.13
CA LEU A 45 11.84 -0.76 -2.72
C LEU A 45 12.73 -0.89 -3.98
N ASN A 46 12.67 0.10 -4.87
CA ASN A 46 13.51 0.11 -6.08
C ASN A 46 15.02 0.10 -5.76
N ARG A 47 15.44 0.79 -4.70
CA ARG A 47 16.86 0.81 -4.27
C ARG A 47 17.37 -0.50 -3.70
N ILE A 48 16.49 -1.33 -3.16
CA ILE A 48 16.85 -2.65 -2.62
C ILE A 48 16.65 -3.77 -3.64
N GLY A 49 16.54 -3.46 -4.93
CA GLY A 49 16.39 -4.44 -6.00
C GLY A 49 14.96 -4.97 -6.18
N TRP A 50 13.95 -4.37 -5.54
CA TRP A 50 12.55 -4.74 -5.75
C TRP A 50 11.86 -3.71 -6.65
N PRO A 51 11.79 -3.94 -7.97
CA PRO A 51 11.24 -2.96 -8.91
C PRO A 51 9.72 -2.82 -8.74
N VAL A 52 9.28 -1.60 -8.41
CA VAL A 52 7.87 -1.26 -8.22
C VAL A 52 7.54 0.01 -8.99
N ALA A 53 6.48 -0.04 -9.79
CA ALA A 53 5.98 1.13 -10.50
C ALA A 53 5.37 2.17 -9.54
N LEU A 54 5.62 3.44 -9.82
CA LEU A 54 5.04 4.54 -9.03
C LEU A 54 3.56 4.69 -9.34
N PRO A 55 2.63 4.42 -8.41
CA PRO A 55 1.20 4.59 -8.65
C PRO A 55 0.85 6.07 -8.78
N ARG A 56 -0.03 6.39 -9.73
CA ARG A 56 -0.46 7.78 -10.00
C ARG A 56 -1.45 8.31 -8.96
N ALA A 57 -2.17 7.42 -8.29
CA ALA A 57 -3.22 7.74 -7.32
C ALA A 57 -3.31 6.65 -6.24
N THR A 58 -4.26 6.78 -5.32
CA THR A 58 -4.56 5.86 -4.23
C THR A 58 -3.55 5.88 -3.07
N MET A 59 -3.98 5.29 -1.97
CA MET A 59 -3.18 5.09 -0.76
C MET A 59 -2.52 3.70 -0.71
N PHE A 60 -2.49 2.99 -1.84
CA PHE A 60 -1.94 1.64 -1.95
C PHE A 60 -0.84 1.58 -3.00
N VAL A 61 0.09 0.67 -2.78
CA VAL A 61 1.11 0.30 -3.77
C VAL A 61 0.97 -1.20 -4.03
N TRP A 62 0.72 -1.56 -5.28
CA TRP A 62 0.79 -2.93 -5.77
C TRP A 62 2.23 -3.22 -6.16
N ALA A 63 2.82 -4.20 -5.51
CA ALA A 63 4.17 -4.64 -5.80
C ALA A 63 4.15 -6.08 -6.28
N ARG A 64 4.68 -6.33 -7.47
CA ARG A 64 4.85 -7.70 -7.95
C ARG A 64 5.89 -8.38 -7.07
N ILE A 65 5.64 -9.63 -6.70
CA ILE A 65 6.58 -10.43 -5.91
C ILE A 65 7.88 -10.56 -6.70
N PRO A 66 9.06 -10.33 -6.08
CA PRO A 66 10.35 -10.48 -6.75
C PRO A 66 10.51 -11.89 -7.32
N ASP A 67 11.12 -12.01 -8.50
CA ASP A 67 11.20 -13.26 -9.24
C ASP A 67 11.70 -14.47 -8.43
N PRO A 68 12.72 -14.35 -7.55
CA PRO A 68 13.16 -15.47 -6.72
C PRO A 68 12.09 -16.02 -5.77
N PHE A 69 11.10 -15.20 -5.40
CA PHE A 69 10.06 -15.55 -4.44
C PHE A 69 8.68 -15.80 -5.08
N ARG A 70 8.53 -15.66 -6.40
CA ARG A 70 7.23 -15.81 -7.09
C ARG A 70 6.61 -17.19 -6.92
N HIS A 71 7.42 -18.23 -6.82
CA HIS A 71 6.97 -19.61 -6.61
C HIS A 71 6.19 -19.81 -5.31
N MET A 72 6.30 -18.88 -4.35
CA MET A 72 5.60 -18.96 -3.06
C MET A 72 4.14 -18.54 -3.14
N GLY A 73 3.76 -17.75 -4.16
CA GLY A 73 2.47 -17.06 -4.19
C GLY A 73 2.36 -15.94 -3.15
N SER A 74 1.31 -15.13 -3.26
CA SER A 74 1.17 -13.90 -2.45
C SER A 74 0.95 -14.17 -0.97
N LEU A 75 0.27 -15.26 -0.62
CA LEU A 75 -0.04 -15.57 0.78
C LEU A 75 1.22 -15.95 1.56
N GLU A 76 2.01 -16.90 1.06
CA GLU A 76 3.23 -17.35 1.75
C GLU A 76 4.29 -16.25 1.74
N PHE A 77 4.41 -15.50 0.66
CA PHE A 77 5.29 -14.33 0.61
C PHE A 77 4.90 -13.26 1.64
N SER A 78 3.60 -12.98 1.82
CA SER A 78 3.12 -12.06 2.86
C SER A 78 3.45 -12.57 4.26
N LYS A 79 3.33 -13.88 4.51
CA LYS A 79 3.72 -14.51 5.78
C LYS A 79 5.24 -14.41 6.03
N LEU A 80 6.05 -14.59 4.99
CA LEU A 80 7.51 -14.41 5.07
C LEU A 80 7.85 -12.99 5.53
N LEU A 81 7.30 -11.97 4.87
CA LEU A 81 7.53 -10.58 5.23
C LEU A 81 7.06 -10.26 6.67
N LEU A 82 5.93 -10.81 7.09
CA LEU A 82 5.40 -10.63 8.43
C LEU A 82 6.33 -11.26 9.49
N ARG A 83 6.77 -12.49 9.26
CA ARG A 83 7.57 -13.25 10.23
C ARG A 83 8.99 -12.71 10.34
N GLU A 84 9.63 -12.43 9.22
CA GLU A 84 11.07 -12.14 9.18
C GLU A 84 11.36 -10.63 9.09
N ALA A 85 10.61 -9.89 8.27
CA ALA A 85 10.79 -8.44 8.13
C ALA A 85 9.96 -7.63 9.14
N LYS A 86 8.99 -8.25 9.83
CA LYS A 86 7.99 -7.59 10.70
C LYS A 86 7.15 -6.56 9.94
N VAL A 87 6.85 -6.86 8.67
CA VAL A 87 6.09 -6.03 7.77
C VAL A 87 4.83 -6.76 7.32
N ALA A 88 3.67 -6.21 7.65
CA ALA A 88 2.38 -6.71 7.21
C ALA A 88 2.00 -6.10 5.85
N VAL A 89 1.73 -6.96 4.88
CA VAL A 89 1.18 -6.59 3.56
C VAL A 89 -0.06 -7.42 3.28
N SER A 90 -0.95 -6.94 2.42
CA SER A 90 -2.10 -7.73 1.99
C SER A 90 -1.68 -8.67 0.85
N PRO A 91 -1.92 -9.98 0.95
CA PRO A 91 -1.68 -10.90 -0.16
C PRO A 91 -2.65 -10.60 -1.31
N GLY A 92 -2.14 -10.55 -2.54
CA GLY A 92 -2.93 -10.16 -3.69
C GLY A 92 -4.01 -11.17 -4.06
N ILE A 93 -3.84 -12.47 -3.73
CA ILE A 93 -4.88 -13.50 -3.91
C ILE A 93 -6.20 -13.14 -3.23
N GLY A 94 -6.17 -12.38 -2.14
CA GLY A 94 -7.37 -11.88 -1.46
C GLY A 94 -8.22 -10.92 -2.31
N PHE A 95 -7.72 -10.47 -3.46
CA PHE A 95 -8.41 -9.58 -4.42
C PHE A 95 -8.76 -10.30 -5.73
N GLY A 96 -8.61 -11.61 -5.80
CA GLY A 96 -8.86 -12.45 -6.96
C GLY A 96 -7.63 -13.19 -7.44
N GLU A 97 -7.84 -14.24 -8.24
CA GLU A 97 -6.78 -15.15 -8.71
C GLU A 97 -5.64 -14.42 -9.44
N GLY A 98 -5.97 -13.42 -10.27
CA GLY A 98 -4.97 -12.61 -10.97
C GLY A 98 -4.08 -11.76 -10.03
N GLY A 99 -4.41 -11.68 -8.74
CA GLY A 99 -3.62 -10.97 -7.72
C GLY A 99 -2.51 -11.79 -7.08
N ASP A 100 -2.43 -13.11 -7.31
CA ASP A 100 -1.52 -13.99 -6.56
C ASP A 100 -0.03 -13.72 -6.83
N GLU A 101 0.30 -13.03 -7.90
CA GLU A 101 1.67 -12.57 -8.18
C GLU A 101 2.05 -11.25 -7.47
N PHE A 102 1.16 -10.67 -6.68
CA PHE A 102 1.33 -9.34 -6.11
C PHE A 102 1.08 -9.31 -4.60
N VAL A 103 1.68 -8.32 -3.95
CA VAL A 103 1.31 -7.89 -2.59
C VAL A 103 0.93 -6.41 -2.60
N ARG A 104 0.02 -6.04 -1.71
CA ARG A 104 -0.45 -4.66 -1.58
C ARG A 104 0.07 -4.03 -0.30
N PHE A 105 0.84 -2.97 -0.43
CA PHE A 105 1.21 -2.10 0.67
C PHE A 105 0.16 -1.01 0.89
N ALA A 106 -0.13 -0.68 2.14
CA ALA A 106 -0.93 0.48 2.52
C ALA A 106 -0.02 1.61 3.02
N LEU A 107 -0.22 2.83 2.51
CA LEU A 107 0.58 4.02 2.84
C LEU A 107 0.09 4.71 4.13
N VAL A 108 -0.38 3.93 5.11
CA VAL A 108 -0.98 4.44 6.35
C VAL A 108 0.07 4.86 7.38
N GLU A 109 1.25 4.25 7.33
CA GLU A 109 2.34 4.54 8.24
C GLU A 109 3.13 5.80 7.85
N ASN A 110 3.81 6.40 8.85
CA ASN A 110 4.68 7.53 8.60
C ASN A 110 5.99 7.10 7.90
N GLU A 111 6.72 8.08 7.36
CA GLU A 111 7.95 7.84 6.59
C GLU A 111 9.06 7.17 7.42
N HIS A 112 9.13 7.43 8.72
CA HIS A 112 10.13 6.80 9.59
C HIS A 112 9.87 5.29 9.71
N ARG A 113 8.62 4.90 9.95
CA ARG A 113 8.20 3.49 10.00
C ARG A 113 8.38 2.82 8.63
N THR A 114 8.07 3.53 7.55
CA THR A 114 8.31 3.03 6.19
C THR A 114 9.79 2.73 5.95
N ARG A 115 10.71 3.63 6.35
CA ARG A 115 12.15 3.37 6.25
C ARG A 115 12.62 2.20 7.14
N GLN A 116 11.99 2.02 8.32
CA GLN A 116 12.25 0.85 9.16
C GLN A 116 11.81 -0.45 8.46
N ALA A 117 10.61 -0.47 7.88
CA ALA A 117 10.09 -1.60 7.12
C ALA A 117 11.03 -1.97 5.95
N LEU A 118 11.48 -0.98 5.18
CA LEU A 118 12.43 -1.19 4.08
C LEU A 118 13.75 -1.85 4.53
N ARG A 119 14.28 -1.48 5.69
CA ARG A 119 15.47 -2.14 6.26
C ARG A 119 15.20 -3.61 6.61
N GLY A 120 14.01 -3.91 7.13
CA GLY A 120 13.59 -5.30 7.41
C GLY A 120 13.46 -6.11 6.12
N ILE A 121 12.78 -5.56 5.13
CA ILE A 121 12.59 -6.19 3.82
C ILE A 121 13.94 -6.48 3.14
N ARG A 122 14.85 -5.50 3.11
CA ARG A 122 16.19 -5.65 2.53
C ARG A 122 16.93 -6.86 3.13
N LYS A 123 16.90 -7.00 4.46
CA LYS A 123 17.56 -8.12 5.15
C LYS A 123 16.99 -9.49 4.79
N VAL A 124 15.66 -9.56 4.58
CA VAL A 124 14.96 -10.81 4.29
C VAL A 124 15.13 -11.22 2.84
N LEU A 125 15.04 -10.27 1.92
CA LEU A 125 15.03 -10.56 0.49
C LEU A 125 16.45 -10.71 -0.09
N ASN A 126 17.45 -10.05 0.49
CA ASN A 126 18.87 -10.12 0.08
C ASN A 126 19.08 -10.01 -1.43
N LEU A 127 18.32 -9.08 -2.07
CA LEU A 127 18.26 -8.95 -3.53
C LEU A 127 19.55 -8.33 -4.12
N ASP A 128 20.34 -7.63 -3.28
CA ASP A 128 21.58 -6.97 -3.70
C ASP A 128 22.71 -7.98 -4.04
N ASP A 129 22.63 -9.23 -3.54
CA ASP A 129 23.67 -10.24 -3.71
C ASP A 129 23.35 -11.22 -4.86
N GLN A 130 22.32 -10.97 -5.69
CA GLN A 130 21.86 -11.85 -6.74
C GLN A 130 22.10 -11.29 -8.17
N GLU A 131 22.99 -10.34 -8.34
CA GLU A 131 23.52 -10.05 -9.69
C GLU A 131 24.55 -11.16 -10.09
N PRO A 132 24.39 -11.72 -11.30
CA PRO A 132 25.24 -12.78 -11.82
C PRO A 132 26.66 -12.31 -12.12
#